data_ad08441ea48658b48ad8f11eb25a678d
#
_entry.id   ad08441ea48658b48ad8f11eb25a678d
#
_cell.length_a   1.000
_cell.length_b   1.000
_cell.length_c   1.000
_cell.angle_alpha   90.00
_cell.angle_beta   90.00
_cell.angle_gamma   90.00
#
_symmetry.space_group_name_H-M   'P 1'
#
loop_
_entity.id
_entity.type
_entity.pdbx_description
1 polymer ?
#
loop_
_entity_poly.entity_id
_entity_poly.type
_entity_poly.pdbx_seq_one_letter_code
_entity_poly.pdbx_strand_id
1 'polypeptide(L)'
;MTQNSNDYRMTRRTILGGTVAVAAAGLGPRAVFGFDDPKPNSVFGGVRVGCITYSYRGGPDTAEYALECLQKDGLSETELMDGAIGSFTGIVFRKGRRAADSEQPPLDADRPKVRESQLMKCEQLRKIFNDAGVNIHIHKCPFGQTDDEIDFNFQIAKALGCKAITTERNDELAKRLAPFAMKHKIWVAFHNHTNNIPTIENIDPLMQLGDYIGFNLDIGHYVAGTKGKSPIPAIEKYHDKIISLHLKDRTADGGNLPWGQGQTPIKEVLQLLKKEKWPIFADIELEYQVPPDSSPVKEVAKCVDYCKAALA
;
A
#
# COMPACT_ATOMS: atom_id res chain seq x y z
N MET A 1 -23.03 35.62 -64.74
CA MET A 1 -22.65 36.98 -64.36
C MET A 1 -21.84 36.87 -63.13
N THR A 2 -20.67 37.00 -63.35
CA THR A 2 -19.41 37.67 -62.95
C THR A 2 -18.69 37.02 -61.89
N GLN A 3 -17.56 36.50 -62.33
CA GLN A 3 -16.33 36.12 -61.64
C GLN A 3 -15.82 37.25 -60.73
N ASN A 4 -15.12 36.87 -59.64
CA ASN A 4 -13.85 37.53 -59.35
C ASN A 4 -12.92 36.60 -58.57
N SER A 5 -11.85 36.26 -59.22
CA SER A 5 -10.63 35.69 -58.75
C SER A 5 -9.79 36.72 -57.99
N ASN A 6 -9.16 36.34 -56.90
CA ASN A 6 -8.01 37.09 -56.39
C ASN A 6 -6.88 36.10 -56.02
N ASP A 7 -5.90 36.07 -56.90
CA ASP A 7 -4.56 35.50 -56.72
C ASP A 7 -3.82 36.29 -55.65
N TYR A 8 -3.28 35.59 -54.64
CA TYR A 8 -2.20 36.12 -53.79
C TYR A 8 -0.93 35.31 -54.03
N ARG A 9 -0.01 35.89 -54.78
CA ARG A 9 1.36 35.46 -54.95
C ARG A 9 2.09 35.54 -53.60
N MET A 10 2.57 34.41 -53.07
CA MET A 10 3.54 34.37 -51.96
C MET A 10 4.94 34.60 -52.46
N THR A 11 5.54 35.70 -52.07
CA THR A 11 6.97 36.02 -52.24
C THR A 11 7.82 35.19 -51.26
N ARG A 12 8.80 34.48 -51.80
CA ARG A 12 9.84 33.79 -51.02
C ARG A 12 10.63 34.83 -50.23
N ARG A 13 10.57 34.79 -48.89
CA ARG A 13 11.53 35.41 -48.00
C ARG A 13 12.35 34.30 -47.35
N THR A 14 13.65 34.38 -47.60
CA THR A 14 14.74 33.61 -46.99
C THR A 14 14.67 33.73 -45.45
N ILE A 15 14.44 32.61 -44.74
CA ILE A 15 14.59 32.55 -43.30
C ILE A 15 15.96 31.99 -43.02
N LEU A 16 16.84 32.84 -42.53
CA LEU A 16 18.11 32.52 -41.92
C LEU A 16 17.91 31.56 -40.76
N GLY A 17 18.73 30.50 -40.75
CA GLY A 17 18.73 29.51 -39.71
C GLY A 17 19.07 30.09 -38.34
N GLY A 18 18.13 30.05 -37.44
CA GLY A 18 18.32 30.15 -36.01
C GLY A 18 18.06 28.79 -35.40
N THR A 19 19.11 28.06 -35.05
CA THR A 19 19.02 26.88 -34.19
C THR A 19 18.54 27.34 -32.83
N VAL A 20 17.27 27.22 -32.56
CA VAL A 20 16.74 27.29 -31.21
C VAL A 20 17.11 25.98 -30.54
N ALA A 21 18.18 26.00 -29.76
CA ALA A 21 18.44 24.96 -28.80
C ALA A 21 17.31 25.02 -27.74
N VAL A 22 16.31 24.16 -27.89
CA VAL A 22 15.39 23.84 -26.80
C VAL A 22 16.25 23.14 -25.75
N ALA A 23 16.72 23.89 -24.77
CA ALA A 23 17.18 23.31 -23.54
C ALA A 23 15.96 22.60 -22.93
N ALA A 24 15.92 21.27 -23.10
CA ALA A 24 15.10 20.42 -22.28
C ALA A 24 15.66 20.58 -20.85
N ALA A 25 15.15 21.57 -20.10
CA ALA A 25 15.24 21.58 -18.67
C ALA A 25 14.53 20.32 -18.21
N GLY A 26 15.31 19.26 -17.98
CA GLY A 26 14.82 18.06 -17.33
C GLY A 26 14.30 18.50 -15.97
N LEU A 27 12.98 18.65 -15.88
CA LEU A 27 12.30 18.68 -14.60
C LEU A 27 12.59 17.31 -13.97
N GLY A 28 13.58 17.31 -13.08
CA GLY A 28 13.93 16.11 -12.31
C GLY A 28 12.72 15.64 -11.48
N PRO A 29 12.73 14.45 -10.89
CA PRO A 29 11.64 13.88 -10.07
C PRO A 29 11.09 14.83 -9.01
N ARG A 30 11.88 15.78 -8.54
CA ARG A 30 11.53 16.79 -7.53
C ARG A 30 10.35 17.69 -7.89
N ALA A 31 10.19 18.06 -9.16
CA ALA A 31 9.11 18.95 -9.59
C ALA A 31 7.74 18.25 -9.66
N VAL A 32 7.73 16.91 -9.72
CA VAL A 32 6.51 16.10 -9.79
C VAL A 32 6.01 15.75 -8.38
N PHE A 33 6.90 15.65 -7.39
CA PHE A 33 6.59 15.12 -6.05
C PHE A 33 6.64 16.17 -4.92
N GLY A 34 6.73 17.47 -5.18
CA GLY A 34 6.55 18.55 -4.19
C GLY A 34 7.42 18.44 -2.91
N PHE A 35 8.73 18.23 -3.05
CA PHE A 35 9.64 18.00 -1.90
C PHE A 35 9.94 19.23 -1.00
N ASP A 36 9.28 20.37 -1.20
CA ASP A 36 9.53 21.60 -0.44
C ASP A 36 8.69 21.69 0.86
N ASP A 37 7.71 20.80 1.04
CA ASP A 37 6.91 20.73 2.25
C ASP A 37 7.65 20.01 3.40
N PRO A 38 7.35 20.34 4.67
CA PRO A 38 7.91 19.60 5.81
C PRO A 38 7.61 18.10 5.69
N LYS A 39 8.65 17.27 5.86
CA LYS A 39 8.47 15.81 5.80
C LYS A 39 7.45 15.36 6.84
N PRO A 40 6.51 14.48 6.47
CA PRO A 40 5.53 13.97 7.41
C PRO A 40 6.20 13.17 8.55
N ASN A 41 5.56 13.21 9.73
CA ASN A 41 5.93 12.39 10.86
C ASN A 41 4.68 11.89 11.57
N SER A 42 4.37 10.63 11.42
CA SER A 42 3.21 9.98 12.02
C SER A 42 3.58 8.98 13.13
N VAL A 43 4.68 9.23 13.84
CA VAL A 43 5.03 8.49 15.06
C VAL A 43 4.46 9.23 16.27
N PHE A 44 3.34 8.74 16.80
CA PHE A 44 2.65 9.35 17.94
C PHE A 44 2.84 8.47 19.19
N GLY A 45 3.36 9.06 20.27
CA GLY A 45 3.64 8.31 21.50
C GLY A 45 4.52 7.08 21.32
N GLY A 46 5.36 7.05 20.28
CA GLY A 46 6.20 5.92 19.92
C GLY A 46 5.53 4.87 19.00
N VAL A 47 4.24 5.01 18.73
CA VAL A 47 3.51 4.14 17.79
C VAL A 47 3.61 4.69 16.37
N ARG A 48 3.99 3.84 15.41
CA ARG A 48 4.05 4.19 13.98
C ARG A 48 2.66 4.04 13.37
N VAL A 49 2.03 5.17 13.07
CA VAL A 49 0.73 5.21 12.40
C VAL A 49 0.96 5.33 10.90
N GLY A 50 0.41 4.40 10.15
CA GLY A 50 0.47 4.36 8.70
C GLY A 50 -0.92 4.39 8.06
N CYS A 51 -0.94 4.15 6.75
CA CYS A 51 -2.17 3.99 6.01
C CYS A 51 -1.96 2.99 4.86
N ILE A 52 -2.89 2.05 4.72
CA ILE A 52 -2.97 1.29 3.48
C ILE A 52 -3.55 2.18 2.38
N THR A 53 -2.90 2.23 1.21
CA THR A 53 -3.30 3.14 0.13
C THR A 53 -4.67 2.83 -0.49
N TYR A 54 -5.26 1.65 -0.21
CA TYR A 54 -6.67 1.36 -0.48
C TYR A 54 -7.63 2.38 0.14
N SER A 55 -7.24 3.01 1.22
CA SER A 55 -8.03 4.07 1.90
C SER A 55 -8.31 5.27 0.99
N TYR A 56 -7.48 5.49 -0.02
CA TYR A 56 -7.63 6.57 -1.01
C TYR A 56 -8.35 6.14 -2.30
N ARG A 57 -9.07 5.00 -2.25
CA ARG A 57 -9.85 4.48 -3.39
C ARG A 57 -10.82 5.52 -3.94
N GLY A 58 -11.04 5.46 -5.25
CA GLY A 58 -11.83 6.46 -5.99
C GLY A 58 -10.98 7.55 -6.64
N GLY A 59 -9.70 7.67 -6.26
CA GLY A 59 -8.68 8.43 -6.98
C GLY A 59 -7.87 7.55 -7.94
N PRO A 60 -6.87 8.14 -8.62
CA PRO A 60 -5.95 7.39 -9.47
C PRO A 60 -5.19 6.31 -8.69
N ASP A 61 -5.10 5.10 -9.24
CA ASP A 61 -4.31 4.01 -8.64
C ASP A 61 -2.84 4.13 -9.08
N THR A 62 -2.18 5.23 -8.67
CA THR A 62 -0.80 5.54 -9.02
C THR A 62 0.04 5.85 -7.79
N ALA A 63 1.36 5.63 -7.91
CA ALA A 63 2.32 5.89 -6.85
C ALA A 63 2.37 7.38 -6.47
N GLU A 64 2.27 8.26 -7.46
CA GLU A 64 2.26 9.72 -7.29
C GLU A 64 1.07 10.17 -6.47
N TYR A 65 -0.13 9.69 -6.81
CA TYR A 65 -1.35 10.04 -6.08
C TYR A 65 -1.32 9.50 -4.65
N ALA A 66 -0.86 8.26 -4.46
CA ALA A 66 -0.69 7.67 -3.14
C ALA A 66 0.24 8.52 -2.27
N LEU A 67 1.40 8.92 -2.81
CA LEU A 67 2.37 9.75 -2.09
C LEU A 67 1.80 11.13 -1.74
N GLU A 68 1.13 11.78 -2.69
CA GLU A 68 0.47 13.07 -2.47
C GLU A 68 -0.57 13.01 -1.33
N CYS A 69 -1.40 11.96 -1.30
CA CYS A 69 -2.40 11.76 -0.26
C CYS A 69 -1.74 11.56 1.12
N LEU A 70 -0.71 10.70 1.21
CA LEU A 70 0.02 10.45 2.44
C LEU A 70 0.68 11.72 2.99
N GLN A 71 1.30 12.53 2.13
CA GLN A 71 1.90 13.81 2.53
C GLN A 71 0.84 14.79 3.05
N LYS A 72 -0.31 14.93 2.36
CA LYS A 72 -1.43 15.79 2.79
C LYS A 72 -1.98 15.40 4.16
N ASP A 73 -2.00 14.10 4.46
CA ASP A 73 -2.47 13.58 5.74
C ASP A 73 -1.37 13.53 6.82
N GLY A 74 -0.14 13.94 6.48
CA GLY A 74 1.00 13.97 7.39
C GLY A 74 1.49 12.59 7.81
N LEU A 75 1.26 11.56 6.97
CA LEU A 75 1.61 10.16 7.24
C LEU A 75 3.01 9.82 6.70
N SER A 76 3.85 9.26 7.56
CA SER A 76 5.23 8.83 7.25
C SER A 76 5.41 7.33 7.05
N GLU A 77 4.32 6.55 7.12
CA GLU A 77 4.33 5.09 6.99
C GLU A 77 3.20 4.65 6.06
N THR A 78 3.46 3.66 5.19
CA THR A 78 2.41 3.14 4.29
C THR A 78 2.52 1.66 3.98
N GLU A 79 1.36 0.99 3.92
CA GLU A 79 1.15 -0.24 3.19
C GLU A 79 0.75 0.11 1.75
N LEU A 80 1.65 -0.15 0.79
CA LEU A 80 1.47 0.26 -0.60
C LEU A 80 0.82 -0.85 -1.43
N MET A 81 -0.29 -0.52 -2.11
CA MET A 81 -1.02 -1.45 -2.97
C MET A 81 -0.27 -1.75 -4.27
N ASP A 82 -0.54 -2.93 -4.82
CA ASP A 82 0.01 -3.45 -6.07
C ASP A 82 -0.22 -2.54 -7.29
N GLY A 83 -1.39 -1.90 -7.38
CA GLY A 83 -1.70 -0.97 -8.47
C GLY A 83 -0.77 0.23 -8.50
N ALA A 84 -0.53 0.88 -7.36
CA ALA A 84 0.40 1.99 -7.25
C ALA A 84 1.84 1.58 -7.64
N ILE A 85 2.31 0.41 -7.19
CA ILE A 85 3.63 -0.11 -7.56
C ILE A 85 3.67 -0.40 -9.07
N GLY A 86 2.65 -1.08 -9.59
CA GLY A 86 2.54 -1.44 -11.00
C GLY A 86 2.55 -0.24 -11.93
N SER A 87 1.87 0.85 -11.55
CA SER A 87 1.80 2.09 -12.32
C SER A 87 3.17 2.72 -12.56
N PHE A 88 4.07 2.66 -11.57
CA PHE A 88 5.41 3.22 -11.65
C PHE A 88 6.43 2.26 -12.30
N THR A 89 6.33 0.96 -11.95
CA THR A 89 7.35 -0.03 -12.33
C THR A 89 7.06 -0.74 -13.64
N GLY A 90 5.79 -0.76 -14.07
CA GLY A 90 5.30 -1.59 -15.18
C GLY A 90 5.15 -3.07 -14.80
N ILE A 91 5.18 -3.41 -13.50
CA ILE A 91 4.91 -4.76 -13.01
C ILE A 91 3.40 -5.02 -13.08
N VAL A 92 3.01 -6.15 -13.66
CA VAL A 92 1.61 -6.60 -13.67
C VAL A 92 1.45 -7.69 -12.61
N PHE A 93 0.74 -7.37 -11.54
CA PHE A 93 0.41 -8.32 -10.48
C PHE A 93 -0.82 -9.14 -10.87
N ARG A 94 -0.69 -10.46 -10.92
CA ARG A 94 -1.76 -11.35 -11.33
C ARG A 94 -2.59 -11.79 -10.13
N LYS A 95 -3.86 -11.40 -10.11
CA LYS A 95 -4.87 -11.96 -9.20
C LYS A 95 -5.23 -13.37 -9.68
N GLY A 96 -5.24 -14.36 -8.77
CA GLY A 96 -5.41 -15.76 -9.10
C GLY A 96 -6.64 -16.10 -9.97
N ARG A 97 -6.67 -17.30 -10.50
CA ARG A 97 -7.66 -18.07 -11.33
C ARG A 97 -8.58 -17.37 -12.35
N ARG A 98 -8.90 -16.07 -12.25
CA ARG A 98 -9.63 -15.33 -13.30
C ARG A 98 -8.74 -14.83 -14.44
N ALA A 99 -7.43 -14.99 -14.34
CA ALA A 99 -6.47 -14.66 -15.40
C ALA A 99 -6.22 -15.84 -16.36
N ALA A 100 -7.03 -16.91 -16.31
CA ALA A 100 -6.90 -18.06 -17.21
C ALA A 100 -7.25 -17.72 -18.66
N ASP A 101 -7.89 -16.58 -18.91
CA ASP A 101 -8.26 -16.12 -20.26
C ASP A 101 -7.31 -15.07 -20.85
N SER A 102 -6.31 -14.62 -20.13
CA SER A 102 -5.25 -13.81 -20.70
C SER A 102 -4.11 -14.72 -21.15
N GLU A 103 -3.85 -14.76 -22.44
CA GLU A 103 -2.67 -15.39 -23.02
C GLU A 103 -1.46 -15.06 -22.15
N GLN A 104 -0.82 -16.08 -21.59
CA GLN A 104 0.46 -15.86 -20.93
C GLN A 104 1.39 -15.26 -21.96
N PRO A 105 2.00 -14.08 -21.72
CA PRO A 105 3.07 -13.66 -22.58
C PRO A 105 4.10 -14.80 -22.61
N PRO A 106 4.65 -15.16 -23.79
CA PRO A 106 5.61 -16.24 -23.90
C PRO A 106 6.72 -16.04 -22.86
N LEU A 107 7.30 -17.14 -22.42
CA LEU A 107 8.53 -17.12 -21.60
C LEU A 107 9.62 -16.44 -22.43
N ASP A 108 9.69 -15.12 -22.33
CA ASP A 108 10.54 -14.30 -23.16
C ASP A 108 11.99 -14.48 -22.70
N ALA A 109 12.92 -14.66 -23.65
CA ALA A 109 14.34 -14.69 -23.38
C ALA A 109 14.83 -13.40 -22.67
N ASP A 110 14.09 -12.30 -22.81
CA ASP A 110 14.35 -11.01 -22.15
C ASP A 110 13.72 -10.87 -20.75
N ARG A 111 12.97 -11.86 -20.25
CA ARG A 111 12.32 -11.83 -18.94
C ARG A 111 13.27 -11.46 -17.78
N PRO A 112 14.51 -11.97 -17.72
CA PRO A 112 15.47 -11.57 -16.68
C PRO A 112 15.81 -10.07 -16.72
N LYS A 113 16.07 -9.53 -17.92
CA LYS A 113 16.39 -8.10 -18.10
C LYS A 113 15.21 -7.19 -17.76
N VAL A 114 14.00 -7.61 -18.12
CA VAL A 114 12.76 -6.88 -17.78
C VAL A 114 12.60 -6.82 -16.27
N ARG A 115 12.79 -7.95 -15.57
CA ARG A 115 12.70 -8.02 -14.11
C ARG A 115 13.77 -7.18 -13.42
N GLU A 116 15.01 -7.21 -13.90
CA GLU A 116 16.09 -6.37 -13.38
C GLU A 116 15.71 -4.88 -13.49
N SER A 117 15.23 -4.44 -14.66
CA SER A 117 14.75 -3.08 -14.86
C SER A 117 13.57 -2.73 -13.92
N GLN A 118 12.66 -3.67 -13.68
CA GLN A 118 11.53 -3.48 -12.78
C GLN A 118 11.99 -3.36 -11.32
N LEU A 119 12.95 -4.15 -10.88
CA LEU A 119 13.53 -4.05 -9.54
C LEU A 119 14.29 -2.72 -9.34
N MET A 120 15.04 -2.25 -10.32
CA MET A 120 15.67 -0.91 -10.29
C MET A 120 14.62 0.20 -10.13
N LYS A 121 13.47 0.07 -10.80
CA LYS A 121 12.35 1.01 -10.61
C LYS A 121 11.71 0.90 -9.22
N CYS A 122 11.65 -0.29 -8.63
CA CYS A 122 11.22 -0.44 -7.23
C CYS A 122 12.16 0.29 -6.26
N GLU A 123 13.47 0.18 -6.45
CA GLU A 123 14.46 0.92 -5.67
C GLU A 123 14.33 2.44 -5.86
N GLN A 124 14.08 2.87 -7.09
CA GLN A 124 13.80 4.29 -7.39
C GLN A 124 12.50 4.76 -6.70
N LEU A 125 11.44 3.97 -6.74
CA LEU A 125 10.17 4.27 -6.06
C LEU A 125 10.39 4.40 -4.55
N ARG A 126 11.10 3.44 -3.94
CA ARG A 126 11.49 3.52 -2.53
C ARG A 126 12.23 4.82 -2.22
N LYS A 127 13.20 5.19 -3.07
CA LYS A 127 13.96 6.42 -2.88
C LYS A 127 13.06 7.66 -2.94
N ILE A 128 12.12 7.73 -3.88
CA ILE A 128 11.17 8.84 -4.02
C ILE A 128 10.33 8.98 -2.75
N PHE A 129 9.75 7.88 -2.25
CA PHE A 129 8.96 7.89 -1.03
C PHE A 129 9.79 8.30 0.19
N ASN A 130 10.98 7.75 0.36
CA ASN A 130 11.88 8.09 1.47
C ASN A 130 12.35 9.55 1.43
N ASP A 131 12.65 10.07 0.24
CA ASP A 131 13.01 11.49 0.05
C ASP A 131 11.85 12.41 0.44
N ALA A 132 10.62 11.99 0.21
CA ALA A 132 9.40 12.65 0.63
C ALA A 132 9.06 12.44 2.13
N GLY A 133 9.81 11.63 2.86
CA GLY A 133 9.60 11.34 4.28
C GLY A 133 8.60 10.21 4.54
N VAL A 134 8.25 9.42 3.55
CA VAL A 134 7.34 8.28 3.67
C VAL A 134 8.11 6.96 3.54
N ASN A 135 7.90 6.04 4.47
CA ASN A 135 8.46 4.71 4.44
C ASN A 135 7.42 3.70 3.92
N ILE A 136 7.77 2.94 2.89
CA ILE A 136 6.95 1.82 2.41
C ILE A 136 7.29 0.61 3.29
N HIS A 137 6.56 0.39 4.37
CA HIS A 137 6.88 -0.70 5.29
C HIS A 137 6.29 -2.05 4.87
N ILE A 138 5.25 -2.03 4.06
CA ILE A 138 4.56 -3.22 3.55
C ILE A 138 4.20 -3.03 2.07
N HIS A 139 4.32 -4.13 1.32
CA HIS A 139 3.80 -4.29 -0.03
C HIS A 139 2.56 -5.20 0.00
N LYS A 140 1.42 -4.69 -0.43
CA LYS A 140 0.17 -5.48 -0.54
C LYS A 140 0.03 -5.99 -1.96
N CYS A 141 0.11 -7.33 -2.15
CA CYS A 141 -0.06 -7.92 -3.48
C CYS A 141 -0.55 -9.37 -3.44
N PRO A 142 -1.12 -9.88 -4.55
CA PRO A 142 -1.26 -11.30 -4.78
C PRO A 142 0.11 -11.93 -5.12
N PHE A 143 0.37 -13.14 -4.65
CA PHE A 143 1.67 -13.80 -4.86
C PHE A 143 1.86 -14.45 -6.25
N GLY A 144 0.80 -14.55 -7.05
CA GLY A 144 0.86 -15.31 -8.30
C GLY A 144 0.68 -16.83 -8.08
N GLN A 145 0.97 -17.63 -9.11
CA GLN A 145 0.71 -19.06 -9.11
C GLN A 145 1.96 -19.94 -9.17
N THR A 146 3.05 -19.43 -9.72
CA THR A 146 4.32 -20.17 -9.88
C THR A 146 5.32 -19.77 -8.79
N ASP A 147 6.27 -20.67 -8.48
CA ASP A 147 7.34 -20.40 -7.53
C ASP A 147 8.24 -19.25 -7.99
N ASP A 148 8.39 -19.08 -9.30
CA ASP A 148 9.12 -17.98 -9.91
C ASP A 148 8.41 -16.61 -9.71
N GLU A 149 7.07 -16.56 -9.78
CA GLU A 149 6.29 -15.36 -9.46
C GLU A 149 6.33 -15.04 -7.96
N ILE A 150 6.26 -16.09 -7.12
CA ILE A 150 6.39 -15.95 -5.67
C ILE A 150 7.76 -15.36 -5.32
N ASP A 151 8.84 -15.98 -5.81
CA ASP A 151 10.21 -15.51 -5.54
C ASP A 151 10.42 -14.05 -6.00
N PHE A 152 9.86 -13.69 -7.16
CA PHE A 152 9.94 -12.33 -7.68
C PHE A 152 9.20 -11.32 -6.80
N ASN A 153 8.04 -11.67 -6.22
CA ASN A 153 7.36 -10.78 -5.27
C ASN A 153 8.19 -10.50 -4.00
N PHE A 154 8.95 -11.46 -3.51
CA PHE A 154 9.89 -11.21 -2.42
C PHE A 154 11.06 -10.32 -2.83
N GLN A 155 11.54 -10.45 -4.08
CA GLN A 155 12.56 -9.53 -4.61
C GLN A 155 12.03 -8.10 -4.73
N ILE A 156 10.78 -7.92 -5.19
CA ILE A 156 10.09 -6.62 -5.23
C ILE A 156 10.03 -6.00 -3.82
N ALA A 157 9.54 -6.76 -2.83
CA ALA A 157 9.45 -6.29 -1.45
C ALA A 157 10.82 -5.87 -0.90
N LYS A 158 11.88 -6.63 -1.21
CA LYS A 158 13.26 -6.29 -0.84
C LYS A 158 13.74 -4.99 -1.50
N ALA A 159 13.48 -4.80 -2.79
CA ALA A 159 13.84 -3.59 -3.54
C ALA A 159 13.09 -2.36 -3.00
N LEU A 160 11.82 -2.52 -2.66
CA LEU A 160 11.00 -1.48 -2.00
C LEU A 160 11.45 -1.22 -0.55
N GLY A 161 12.23 -2.10 0.07
CA GLY A 161 12.67 -2.01 1.47
C GLY A 161 11.58 -2.39 2.47
N CYS A 162 10.58 -3.14 2.05
CA CYS A 162 9.47 -3.57 2.89
C CYS A 162 9.91 -4.59 3.96
N LYS A 163 9.26 -4.51 5.12
CA LYS A 163 9.39 -5.50 6.19
C LYS A 163 8.56 -6.76 5.90
N ALA A 164 7.43 -6.58 5.21
CA ALA A 164 6.49 -7.64 4.90
C ALA A 164 5.82 -7.49 3.54
N ILE A 165 5.25 -8.60 3.09
CA ILE A 165 4.24 -8.63 2.02
C ILE A 165 2.93 -9.03 2.67
N THR A 166 1.86 -8.26 2.46
CA THR A 166 0.51 -8.65 2.89
C THR A 166 -0.28 -9.27 1.75
N THR A 167 -1.05 -10.27 2.10
CA THR A 167 -2.00 -10.95 1.21
C THR A 167 -3.19 -11.47 2.01
N GLU A 168 -4.24 -11.86 1.30
CA GLU A 168 -5.41 -12.44 1.93
C GLU A 168 -5.07 -13.76 2.60
N ARG A 169 -5.65 -14.00 3.79
CA ARG A 169 -5.40 -15.22 4.54
C ARG A 169 -5.81 -16.46 3.73
N ASN A 170 -4.86 -17.34 3.53
CA ASN A 170 -5.03 -18.66 2.94
C ASN A 170 -4.00 -19.61 3.53
N ASP A 171 -4.47 -20.57 4.33
CA ASP A 171 -3.60 -21.46 5.10
C ASP A 171 -2.81 -22.45 4.20
N GLU A 172 -3.36 -22.84 3.04
CA GLU A 172 -2.62 -23.65 2.07
C GLU A 172 -1.55 -22.85 1.34
N LEU A 173 -1.87 -21.62 0.96
CA LEU A 173 -0.89 -20.71 0.37
C LEU A 173 0.24 -20.41 1.39
N ALA A 174 -0.07 -20.28 2.67
CA ALA A 174 0.91 -20.04 3.71
C ALA A 174 2.00 -21.12 3.76
N LYS A 175 1.62 -22.40 3.63
CA LYS A 175 2.57 -23.54 3.58
C LYS A 175 3.55 -23.38 2.41
N ARG A 176 3.03 -22.93 1.26
CA ARG A 176 3.85 -22.75 0.05
C ARG A 176 4.76 -21.53 0.15
N LEU A 177 4.31 -20.45 0.82
CA LEU A 177 5.07 -19.21 0.97
C LEU A 177 6.17 -19.28 2.02
N ALA A 178 6.03 -20.13 3.04
CA ALA A 178 6.94 -20.22 4.18
C ALA A 178 8.43 -20.41 3.78
N PRO A 179 8.79 -21.30 2.84
CA PRO A 179 10.18 -21.44 2.39
C PRO A 179 10.76 -20.17 1.75
N PHE A 180 9.94 -19.44 0.99
CA PHE A 180 10.36 -18.19 0.35
C PHE A 180 10.51 -17.06 1.38
N ALA A 181 9.58 -16.95 2.32
CA ALA A 181 9.66 -15.99 3.43
C ALA A 181 10.96 -16.18 4.23
N MET A 182 11.31 -17.41 4.55
CA MET A 182 12.56 -17.77 5.23
C MET A 182 13.79 -17.45 4.37
N LYS A 183 13.79 -17.80 3.08
CA LYS A 183 14.87 -17.53 2.13
C LYS A 183 15.19 -16.04 2.04
N HIS A 184 14.15 -15.21 1.90
CA HIS A 184 14.30 -13.76 1.71
C HIS A 184 14.36 -12.97 3.00
N LYS A 185 14.01 -13.57 4.16
CA LYS A 185 13.86 -12.92 5.48
C LYS A 185 12.90 -11.73 5.43
N ILE A 186 11.80 -11.92 4.72
CA ILE A 186 10.69 -10.98 4.59
C ILE A 186 9.43 -11.68 5.07
N TRP A 187 8.68 -11.00 5.92
CA TRP A 187 7.44 -11.55 6.47
C TRP A 187 6.36 -11.70 5.40
N VAL A 188 5.60 -12.76 5.50
CA VAL A 188 4.27 -12.86 4.89
C VAL A 188 3.26 -12.57 5.99
N ALA A 189 2.58 -11.43 5.88
CA ALA A 189 1.59 -10.99 6.84
C ALA A 189 0.17 -11.22 6.29
N PHE A 190 -0.54 -12.20 6.85
CA PHE A 190 -1.88 -12.56 6.37
C PHE A 190 -2.94 -11.60 6.90
N HIS A 191 -3.67 -11.00 5.98
CA HIS A 191 -4.82 -10.17 6.28
C HIS A 191 -6.08 -11.02 6.46
N ASN A 192 -6.84 -10.75 7.50
CA ASN A 192 -8.10 -11.43 7.80
C ASN A 192 -9.32 -10.61 7.42
N HIS A 193 -10.35 -11.31 6.96
CA HIS A 193 -11.71 -10.81 6.83
C HIS A 193 -12.63 -11.42 7.90
N THR A 194 -13.91 -11.02 7.92
CA THR A 194 -14.90 -11.48 8.91
C THR A 194 -15.17 -13.00 8.91
N ASN A 195 -14.86 -13.69 7.82
CA ASN A 195 -15.10 -15.13 7.65
C ASN A 195 -13.87 -16.01 7.91
N ASN A 196 -12.69 -15.40 8.11
CA ASN A 196 -11.43 -16.13 8.33
C ASN A 196 -10.63 -15.51 9.49
N ILE A 197 -11.33 -15.14 10.57
CA ILE A 197 -10.78 -14.46 11.73
C ILE A 197 -9.68 -15.29 12.39
N PRO A 198 -8.53 -14.68 12.71
CA PRO A 198 -7.51 -15.31 13.52
C PRO A 198 -7.93 -15.26 15.00
N THR A 199 -8.66 -16.26 15.46
CA THR A 199 -8.90 -16.44 16.90
C THR A 199 -7.67 -17.07 17.55
N ILE A 200 -7.59 -17.01 18.88
CA ILE A 200 -6.48 -17.62 19.63
C ILE A 200 -6.32 -19.11 19.27
N GLU A 201 -7.43 -19.79 19.00
CA GLU A 201 -7.46 -21.23 18.70
C GLU A 201 -7.04 -21.54 17.26
N ASN A 202 -7.24 -20.64 16.30
CA ASN A 202 -6.97 -20.91 14.88
C ASN A 202 -5.72 -20.23 14.33
N ILE A 203 -5.08 -19.32 15.09
CA ILE A 203 -3.80 -18.71 14.72
C ILE A 203 -2.65 -19.71 14.86
N ASP A 204 -2.63 -20.48 15.95
CA ASP A 204 -1.50 -21.34 16.30
C ASP A 204 -1.01 -22.27 15.16
N PRO A 205 -1.86 -22.96 14.38
CA PRO A 205 -1.40 -23.80 13.27
C PRO A 205 -0.63 -23.00 12.21
N LEU A 206 -1.05 -21.77 11.94
CA LEU A 206 -0.40 -20.91 10.95
C LEU A 206 0.99 -20.46 11.43
N MET A 207 1.12 -20.13 12.72
CA MET A 207 2.38 -19.70 13.33
C MET A 207 3.46 -20.79 13.36
N GLN A 208 3.07 -22.07 13.23
CA GLN A 208 4.00 -23.21 13.15
C GLN A 208 4.70 -23.34 11.80
N LEU A 209 4.25 -22.60 10.77
CA LEU A 209 4.76 -22.75 9.40
C LEU A 209 6.14 -22.12 9.19
N GLY A 210 6.57 -21.19 10.05
CA GLY A 210 7.90 -20.58 9.97
C GLY A 210 8.01 -19.25 10.69
N ASP A 211 9.27 -18.79 10.86
CA ASP A 211 9.57 -17.58 11.61
C ASP A 211 9.07 -16.30 10.93
N TYR A 212 8.95 -16.33 9.61
CA TYR A 212 8.53 -15.19 8.78
C TYR A 212 7.07 -15.30 8.29
N ILE A 213 6.25 -16.08 8.98
CA ILE A 213 4.79 -16.14 8.79
C ILE A 213 4.12 -15.41 9.95
N GLY A 214 3.26 -14.47 9.64
CA GLY A 214 2.61 -13.61 10.62
C GLY A 214 1.30 -13.00 10.12
N PHE A 215 0.87 -11.92 10.76
CA PHE A 215 -0.40 -11.28 10.48
C PHE A 215 -0.26 -9.79 10.22
N ASN A 216 -1.05 -9.34 9.26
CA ASN A 216 -1.65 -8.02 9.20
C ASN A 216 -3.05 -8.16 9.79
N LEU A 217 -3.17 -7.92 11.10
CA LEU A 217 -4.41 -8.19 11.82
C LEU A 217 -5.39 -7.03 11.66
N ASP A 218 -6.49 -7.29 10.97
CA ASP A 218 -7.58 -6.35 10.89
C ASP A 218 -8.49 -6.47 12.13
N ILE A 219 -8.42 -5.45 13.00
CA ILE A 219 -9.15 -5.44 14.27
C ILE A 219 -10.65 -5.15 14.12
N GLY A 220 -11.05 -4.44 13.07
CA GLY A 220 -12.46 -4.21 12.78
C GLY A 220 -13.14 -5.46 12.22
N HIS A 221 -12.48 -6.16 11.29
CA HIS A 221 -12.94 -7.47 10.85
C HIS A 221 -12.98 -8.48 12.01
N TYR A 222 -12.02 -8.39 12.92
CA TYR A 222 -12.01 -9.23 14.13
C TYR A 222 -13.28 -9.03 14.95
N VAL A 223 -13.62 -7.78 15.29
CA VAL A 223 -14.83 -7.46 16.07
C VAL A 223 -16.09 -7.93 15.36
N ALA A 224 -16.25 -7.63 14.08
CA ALA A 224 -17.41 -8.03 13.31
C ALA A 224 -17.54 -9.57 13.18
N GLY A 225 -16.47 -10.26 12.85
CA GLY A 225 -16.48 -11.72 12.64
C GLY A 225 -16.62 -12.52 13.94
N THR A 226 -16.21 -11.97 15.08
CA THR A 226 -16.34 -12.60 16.40
C THR A 226 -17.58 -12.13 17.18
N LYS A 227 -18.46 -11.36 16.55
CA LYS A 227 -19.67 -10.82 17.18
C LYS A 227 -19.37 -9.97 18.42
N GLY A 228 -18.39 -9.07 18.29
CA GLY A 228 -18.09 -8.07 19.30
C GLY A 228 -16.98 -8.44 20.29
N LYS A 229 -16.26 -9.57 20.09
CA LYS A 229 -15.10 -9.88 20.95
C LYS A 229 -13.96 -8.90 20.71
N SER A 230 -13.25 -8.55 21.78
CA SER A 230 -12.05 -7.71 21.70
C SER A 230 -10.89 -8.45 21.02
N PRO A 231 -10.12 -7.79 20.11
CA PRO A 231 -8.91 -8.33 19.54
C PRO A 231 -7.70 -8.30 20.52
N ILE A 232 -7.79 -7.57 21.64
CA ILE A 232 -6.68 -7.34 22.56
C ILE A 232 -6.03 -8.64 23.06
N PRO A 233 -6.77 -9.67 23.51
CA PRO A 233 -6.15 -10.92 23.94
C PRO A 233 -5.35 -11.64 22.83
N ALA A 234 -5.82 -11.54 21.56
CA ALA A 234 -5.08 -12.11 20.44
C ALA A 234 -3.81 -11.29 20.12
N ILE A 235 -3.89 -9.95 20.23
CA ILE A 235 -2.74 -9.07 20.04
C ILE A 235 -1.68 -9.36 21.13
N GLU A 236 -2.08 -9.42 22.39
CA GLU A 236 -1.17 -9.72 23.51
C GLU A 236 -0.48 -11.08 23.36
N LYS A 237 -1.21 -12.10 22.91
CA LYS A 237 -0.65 -13.44 22.72
C LYS A 237 0.33 -13.52 21.55
N TYR A 238 0.05 -12.81 20.45
CA TYR A 238 0.77 -12.98 19.18
C TYR A 238 1.47 -11.72 18.67
N HIS A 239 1.76 -10.77 19.56
CA HIS A 239 2.39 -9.49 19.20
C HIS A 239 3.72 -9.63 18.44
N ASP A 240 4.46 -10.72 18.65
CA ASP A 240 5.72 -11.03 17.95
C ASP A 240 5.52 -11.54 16.51
N LYS A 241 4.30 -11.94 16.17
CA LYS A 241 3.88 -12.41 14.85
C LYS A 241 2.95 -11.41 14.12
N ILE A 242 2.57 -10.34 14.76
CA ILE A 242 1.77 -9.27 14.14
C ILE A 242 2.72 -8.20 13.62
N ILE A 243 2.74 -8.01 12.32
CA ILE A 243 3.62 -7.04 11.66
C ILE A 243 2.95 -5.67 11.60
N SER A 244 1.65 -5.68 11.31
CA SER A 244 0.79 -4.49 11.25
C SER A 244 -0.62 -4.81 11.71
N LEU A 245 -1.34 -3.77 12.10
CA LEU A 245 -2.78 -3.82 12.33
C LEU A 245 -3.48 -2.99 11.26
N HIS A 246 -4.59 -3.46 10.74
CA HIS A 246 -5.53 -2.58 10.07
C HIS A 246 -6.53 -2.03 11.08
N LEU A 247 -6.54 -0.71 11.18
CA LEU A 247 -7.44 0.02 12.06
C LEU A 247 -8.66 0.48 11.26
N LYS A 248 -9.80 -0.08 11.59
CA LYS A 248 -11.10 0.38 11.09
C LYS A 248 -12.15 0.23 12.17
N ASP A 249 -13.15 1.07 12.16
CA ASP A 249 -14.24 0.99 13.13
C ASP A 249 -15.45 0.26 12.56
N ARG A 250 -15.89 -0.78 13.26
CA ARG A 250 -16.99 -1.64 12.85
C ARG A 250 -17.93 -1.94 14.02
N THR A 251 -19.16 -2.31 13.67
CA THR A 251 -20.10 -2.86 14.64
C THR A 251 -19.97 -4.39 14.73
N ALA A 252 -20.46 -4.98 15.81
CA ALA A 252 -20.46 -6.44 16.00
C ALA A 252 -21.31 -7.20 14.97
N ASP A 253 -22.21 -6.54 14.28
CA ASP A 253 -23.04 -7.08 13.19
C ASP A 253 -22.45 -6.79 11.79
N GLY A 254 -21.32 -6.07 11.70
CA GLY A 254 -20.50 -5.96 10.52
C GLY A 254 -20.49 -4.62 9.78
N GLY A 255 -21.21 -3.60 10.25
CA GLY A 255 -21.20 -2.26 9.63
C GLY A 255 -19.85 -1.55 9.79
N ASN A 256 -19.40 -0.84 8.74
CA ASN A 256 -18.26 0.09 8.82
C ASN A 256 -18.77 1.48 9.20
N LEU A 257 -18.15 2.11 10.18
CA LEU A 257 -18.55 3.42 10.71
C LEU A 257 -17.36 4.39 10.79
N PRO A 258 -17.64 5.70 10.77
CA PRO A 258 -16.61 6.68 11.14
C PRO A 258 -16.06 6.36 12.55
N TRP A 259 -14.76 6.57 12.73
CA TRP A 259 -14.07 6.15 13.95
C TRP A 259 -14.64 6.78 15.22
N GLY A 260 -14.80 5.99 16.26
CA GLY A 260 -15.43 6.35 17.51
C GLY A 260 -16.96 6.18 17.54
N GLN A 261 -17.57 5.72 16.43
CA GLN A 261 -19.00 5.47 16.34
C GLN A 261 -19.34 3.97 16.33
N GLY A 262 -18.33 3.11 16.17
CA GLY A 262 -18.47 1.66 16.18
C GLY A 262 -18.11 1.02 17.52
N GLN A 263 -17.66 -0.22 17.45
CA GLN A 263 -17.35 -1.05 18.62
C GLN A 263 -15.91 -1.58 18.61
N THR A 264 -15.11 -1.21 17.59
CA THR A 264 -13.70 -1.61 17.53
C THR A 264 -12.92 -0.81 18.56
N PRO A 265 -12.18 -1.46 19.49
CA PRO A 265 -11.44 -0.78 20.55
C PRO A 265 -10.14 -0.15 20.04
N ILE A 266 -10.24 0.75 19.04
CA ILE A 266 -9.08 1.37 18.36
C ILE A 266 -8.19 2.11 19.35
N LYS A 267 -8.81 2.91 20.23
CA LYS A 267 -8.08 3.69 21.25
C LYS A 267 -7.31 2.79 22.20
N GLU A 268 -7.96 1.76 22.73
CA GLU A 268 -7.37 0.82 23.69
C GLU A 268 -6.23 0.03 23.04
N VAL A 269 -6.38 -0.37 21.76
CA VAL A 269 -5.33 -1.04 20.99
C VAL A 269 -4.14 -0.12 20.78
N LEU A 270 -4.35 1.14 20.38
CA LEU A 270 -3.27 2.13 20.23
C LEU A 270 -2.53 2.37 21.54
N GLN A 271 -3.27 2.51 22.65
CA GLN A 271 -2.68 2.66 23.98
C GLN A 271 -1.91 1.43 24.44
N LEU A 272 -2.36 0.23 24.09
CA LEU A 272 -1.62 -1.02 24.33
C LEU A 272 -0.29 -1.00 23.56
N LEU A 273 -0.29 -0.66 22.26
CA LEU A 273 0.95 -0.53 21.48
C LEU A 273 1.93 0.48 22.10
N LYS A 274 1.42 1.65 22.54
CA LYS A 274 2.22 2.68 23.21
C LYS A 274 2.84 2.16 24.51
N LYS A 275 2.06 1.47 25.34
CA LYS A 275 2.48 0.92 26.64
C LYS A 275 3.55 -0.16 26.47
N GLU A 276 3.29 -1.14 25.61
CA GLU A 276 4.14 -2.32 25.45
C GLU A 276 5.32 -2.07 24.50
N LYS A 277 5.30 -0.98 23.72
CA LYS A 277 6.34 -0.59 22.75
C LYS A 277 6.63 -1.65 21.69
N TRP A 278 5.64 -2.43 21.32
CA TRP A 278 5.78 -3.40 20.26
C TRP A 278 5.99 -2.72 18.90
N PRO A 279 6.89 -3.25 18.05
CA PRO A 279 7.23 -2.63 16.75
C PRO A 279 6.18 -2.95 15.66
N ILE A 280 4.91 -2.87 16.04
CA ILE A 280 3.75 -3.12 15.17
C ILE A 280 3.34 -1.81 14.51
N PHE A 281 3.14 -1.83 13.19
CA PHE A 281 2.57 -0.68 12.47
C PHE A 281 1.06 -0.64 12.68
N ALA A 282 0.52 0.56 12.82
CA ALA A 282 -0.91 0.79 13.01
C ALA A 282 -1.46 1.51 11.78
N ASP A 283 -1.89 0.72 10.77
CA ASP A 283 -2.31 1.25 9.48
C ASP A 283 -3.80 1.58 9.47
N ILE A 284 -4.10 2.82 9.12
CA ILE A 284 -5.46 3.28 8.88
C ILE A 284 -6.01 2.58 7.65
N GLU A 285 -7.19 1.94 7.78
CA GLU A 285 -7.95 1.46 6.65
C GLU A 285 -9.35 2.09 6.64
N LEU A 286 -9.52 3.04 5.75
CA LEU A 286 -10.78 3.73 5.56
C LEU A 286 -11.74 2.86 4.74
N GLU A 287 -12.77 2.31 5.38
CA GLU A 287 -13.77 1.49 4.68
C GLU A 287 -15.22 1.96 4.85
N TYR A 288 -15.50 2.88 5.76
CA TYR A 288 -16.84 3.47 5.80
C TYR A 288 -17.13 4.34 4.58
N GLN A 289 -18.41 4.56 4.33
CA GLN A 289 -18.83 5.40 3.20
C GLN A 289 -18.41 6.85 3.43
N VAL A 290 -17.59 7.37 2.50
CA VAL A 290 -17.17 8.78 2.53
C VAL A 290 -18.41 9.66 2.33
N PRO A 291 -18.66 10.66 3.19
CA PRO A 291 -19.78 11.59 3.03
C PRO A 291 -19.69 12.35 1.69
N PRO A 292 -20.83 12.70 1.07
CA PRO A 292 -20.85 13.38 -0.24
C PRO A 292 -20.11 14.71 -0.30
N ASP A 293 -20.00 15.40 0.84
CA ASP A 293 -19.32 16.69 1.02
C ASP A 293 -17.85 16.55 1.49
N SER A 294 -17.34 15.32 1.53
CA SER A 294 -15.99 14.98 1.98
C SER A 294 -15.17 14.29 0.90
N SER A 295 -13.98 13.81 1.26
CA SER A 295 -13.11 13.03 0.38
C SER A 295 -12.33 12.00 1.20
N PRO A 296 -11.79 10.93 0.57
CA PRO A 296 -10.94 9.96 1.28
C PRO A 296 -9.81 10.62 2.06
N VAL A 297 -9.11 11.60 1.49
CA VAL A 297 -8.04 12.35 2.17
C VAL A 297 -8.55 13.05 3.43
N LYS A 298 -9.69 13.76 3.35
CA LYS A 298 -10.27 14.43 4.53
C LYS A 298 -10.71 13.44 5.62
N GLU A 299 -11.21 12.27 5.22
CA GLU A 299 -11.64 11.27 6.18
C GLU A 299 -10.45 10.54 6.80
N VAL A 300 -9.38 10.25 6.04
CA VAL A 300 -8.12 9.72 6.59
C VAL A 300 -7.49 10.73 7.56
N ALA A 301 -7.50 12.04 7.24
CA ALA A 301 -7.03 13.08 8.17
C ALA A 301 -7.77 13.03 9.53
N LYS A 302 -9.09 12.80 9.55
CA LYS A 302 -9.86 12.61 10.80
C LYS A 302 -9.39 11.36 11.57
N CYS A 303 -9.08 10.26 10.86
CA CYS A 303 -8.53 9.07 11.49
C CYS A 303 -7.13 9.32 12.08
N VAL A 304 -6.29 10.10 11.40
CA VAL A 304 -4.98 10.54 11.92
C VAL A 304 -5.15 11.35 13.20
N ASP A 305 -6.10 12.30 13.22
CA ASP A 305 -6.38 13.11 14.42
C ASP A 305 -6.93 12.26 15.58
N TYR A 306 -7.73 11.24 15.28
CA TYR A 306 -8.16 10.24 16.27
C TYR A 306 -6.95 9.50 16.87
N CYS A 307 -6.00 9.04 16.03
CA CYS A 307 -4.78 8.39 16.50
C CYS A 307 -3.93 9.32 17.38
N LYS A 308 -3.74 10.57 16.97
CA LYS A 308 -3.02 11.58 17.76
C LYS A 308 -3.66 11.75 19.15
N ALA A 309 -4.99 11.92 19.19
CA ALA A 309 -5.72 12.07 20.46
C ALA A 309 -5.65 10.82 21.34
N ALA A 310 -5.69 9.63 20.75
CA ALA A 310 -5.57 8.37 21.49
C ALA A 310 -4.17 8.12 22.07
N LEU A 311 -3.14 8.70 21.45
CA LEU A 311 -1.72 8.51 21.77
C LEU A 311 -1.07 9.74 22.46
N ALA A 312 -1.84 10.78 22.70
CA ALA A 312 -1.39 11.98 23.42
C ALA A 312 -0.88 11.73 24.86
#